data_19415b81948639ca540fde0c3992abb0
#
_entry.id   19415b81948639ca540fde0c3992abb0
#
_cell.length_a   1.000
_cell.length_b   1.000
_cell.length_c   1.000
_cell.angle_alpha   90.00
_cell.angle_beta   90.00
_cell.angle_gamma   90.00
#
_symmetry.space_group_name_H-M   'P 1'
#
loop_
_entity.id
_entity.type
_entity.pdbx_description
1 polymer ?
#
loop_
_entity_poly.entity_id
_entity_poly.type
_entity_poly.pdbx_seq_one_letter_code
_entity_poly.pdbx_strand_id
1 'polypeptide(L)'
;IVFALAYAIDRGDEQQKSFQEILRQIGFTVRLKPYINRVDGSSKGDWDVGLTIDVIDTIYDPKAQIDTLVLLSGDGDFDLLLQRVSRDHKIKTIVYGVEALSARSLIDAASEFRPIEGNLLLKKPDPD
;
A
#
# COMPACT_ATOMS: atom_id res chain seq x y z
N ILE A 1 16.18 -3.59 -1.12
CA ILE A 1 14.95 -2.90 -1.61
C ILE A 1 15.32 -2.12 -2.86
N VAL A 2 14.66 -2.45 -3.96
CA VAL A 2 14.90 -1.80 -5.26
C VAL A 2 13.95 -0.61 -5.46
N PHE A 3 12.68 -0.79 -5.09
CA PHE A 3 11.65 0.25 -5.21
C PHE A 3 10.85 0.31 -3.92
N ALA A 4 10.62 1.52 -3.44
CA ALA A 4 9.74 1.78 -2.31
C ALA A 4 8.82 2.95 -2.67
N LEU A 5 7.53 2.66 -2.79
CA LEU A 5 6.51 3.63 -3.19
C LEU A 5 5.46 3.78 -2.10
N ALA A 6 5.10 4.99 -1.79
CA ALA A 6 4.02 5.32 -0.86
C ALA A 6 2.97 6.15 -1.59
N TYR A 7 1.72 5.82 -1.37
CA TYR A 7 0.59 6.43 -2.06
C TYR A 7 -0.29 7.16 -1.07
N ALA A 8 -0.64 8.39 -1.37
CA ALA A 8 -1.45 9.21 -0.48
C ALA A 8 -2.35 10.16 -1.25
N ILE A 9 -3.42 10.58 -0.60
CA ILE A 9 -4.31 11.62 -1.10
C ILE A 9 -3.88 12.94 -0.46
N ASP A 10 -3.63 13.94 -1.30
CA ASP A 10 -3.19 15.25 -0.82
C ASP A 10 -4.37 16.02 -0.25
N ARG A 11 -4.41 16.15 1.07
CA ARG A 11 -5.44 16.91 1.78
C ARG A 11 -4.98 18.29 2.22
N GLY A 12 -3.73 18.67 1.91
CA GLY A 12 -3.18 19.94 2.32
C GLY A 12 -2.85 20.07 3.79
N ASP A 13 -2.89 18.97 4.53
CA ASP A 13 -2.68 18.91 5.97
C ASP A 13 -1.18 18.97 6.27
N GLU A 14 -0.77 19.82 7.21
CA GLU A 14 0.64 19.98 7.60
C GLU A 14 1.21 18.70 8.22
N GLN A 15 0.42 17.97 9.01
CA GLN A 15 0.86 16.70 9.59
C GLN A 15 1.13 15.66 8.50
N GLN A 16 0.27 15.63 7.49
CA GLN A 16 0.46 14.74 6.34
C GLN A 16 1.73 15.10 5.57
N LYS A 17 1.97 16.40 5.35
CA LYS A 17 3.18 16.87 4.66
C LYS A 17 4.44 16.49 5.42
N SER A 18 4.44 16.62 6.74
CA SER A 18 5.58 16.24 7.58
C SER A 18 5.84 14.74 7.51
N PHE A 19 4.80 13.93 7.54
CA PHE A 19 4.91 12.47 7.42
C PHE A 19 5.45 12.07 6.04
N GLN A 20 4.97 12.71 4.98
CA GLN A 20 5.46 12.45 3.62
C GLN A 20 6.95 12.77 3.49
N GLU A 21 7.40 13.86 4.13
CA GLU A 21 8.81 14.22 4.11
C GLU A 21 9.67 13.16 4.81
N ILE A 22 9.19 12.63 5.93
CA ILE A 22 9.87 11.53 6.62
C ILE A 22 9.99 10.31 5.70
N LEU A 23 8.93 9.96 4.98
CA LEU A 23 8.96 8.84 4.04
C LEU A 23 10.00 9.06 2.94
N ARG A 24 10.08 10.28 2.41
CA ARG A 24 11.08 10.61 1.38
C ARG A 24 12.50 10.48 1.92
N GLN A 25 12.74 10.91 3.15
CA GLN A 25 14.05 10.80 3.80
C GLN A 25 14.47 9.35 4.01
N ILE A 26 13.50 8.46 4.28
CA ILE A 26 13.76 7.03 4.44
C ILE A 26 14.06 6.36 3.09
N GLY A 27 13.62 6.94 1.99
CA GLY A 27 13.87 6.42 0.65
C GLY A 27 12.62 6.06 -0.15
N PHE A 28 11.44 6.41 0.36
CA PHE A 28 10.20 6.21 -0.39
C PHE A 28 10.00 7.31 -1.43
N THR A 29 9.48 6.92 -2.59
CA THR A 29 8.89 7.85 -3.54
C THR A 29 7.42 8.01 -3.18
N VAL A 30 7.01 9.22 -2.84
CA VAL A 30 5.63 9.50 -2.44
C VAL A 30 4.85 9.97 -3.66
N ARG A 31 3.74 9.29 -3.95
CA ARG A 31 2.82 9.64 -5.04
C ARG A 31 1.55 10.21 -4.45
N LEU A 32 1.14 11.36 -4.95
CA LEU A 32 0.01 12.11 -4.41
C LEU A 32 -1.08 12.25 -5.46
N LYS A 33 -2.34 12.15 -5.02
CA LYS A 33 -3.52 12.53 -5.80
C LYS A 33 -4.23 13.68 -5.10
N PRO A 34 -4.77 14.64 -5.85
CA PRO A 34 -5.60 15.68 -5.24
C PRO A 34 -6.86 15.05 -4.62
N TYR A 35 -7.28 15.60 -3.48
CA TYR A 35 -8.56 15.24 -2.88
C TYR A 35 -9.67 15.84 -3.72
N ILE A 36 -10.59 15.00 -4.21
CA ILE A 36 -11.67 15.43 -5.08
C ILE A 36 -13.00 15.16 -4.39
N ASN A 37 -13.80 16.22 -4.19
CA ASN A 37 -15.18 16.10 -3.76
C ASN A 37 -16.09 16.01 -5.00
N ARG A 38 -16.92 14.98 -5.06
CA ARG A 38 -17.89 14.85 -6.12
C ARG A 38 -19.13 15.70 -5.84
N VAL A 39 -19.87 16.04 -6.92
CA VAL A 39 -21.07 16.86 -6.83
C VAL A 39 -22.15 16.22 -5.96
N ASP A 40 -22.18 14.89 -5.89
CA ASP A 40 -23.16 14.14 -5.06
C ASP A 40 -22.77 14.07 -3.58
N GLY A 41 -21.71 14.75 -3.18
CA GLY A 41 -21.23 14.76 -1.80
C GLY A 41 -20.27 13.62 -1.47
N SER A 42 -20.06 12.66 -2.38
CA SER A 42 -19.04 11.63 -2.18
C SER A 42 -17.65 12.19 -2.47
N SER A 43 -16.64 11.58 -1.86
CA SER A 43 -15.25 11.90 -2.17
C SER A 43 -14.59 10.69 -2.82
N LYS A 44 -13.71 10.96 -3.78
CA LYS A 44 -12.91 9.91 -4.41
C LYS A 44 -11.45 10.20 -4.15
N GLY A 45 -10.78 9.24 -3.54
CA GLY A 45 -9.39 9.46 -3.20
C GLY A 45 -8.67 8.17 -2.87
N ASP A 46 -8.70 7.19 -3.79
CA ASP A 46 -7.90 6.00 -3.60
C ASP A 46 -6.88 5.84 -4.72
N TRP A 47 -5.88 5.00 -4.46
CA TRP A 47 -4.81 4.69 -5.39
C TRP A 47 -4.85 3.24 -5.88
N ASP A 48 -5.96 2.51 -5.70
CA ASP A 48 -5.99 1.08 -5.97
C ASP A 48 -5.57 0.76 -7.41
N VAL A 49 -6.13 1.47 -8.38
CA VAL A 49 -5.78 1.29 -9.79
C VAL A 49 -4.36 1.76 -10.07
N GLY A 50 -3.98 2.93 -9.55
CA GLY A 50 -2.64 3.48 -9.76
C GLY A 50 -1.54 2.61 -9.17
N LEU A 51 -1.75 2.11 -7.97
CA LEU A 51 -0.81 1.18 -7.33
C LEU A 51 -0.68 -0.11 -8.15
N THR A 52 -1.79 -0.65 -8.59
CA THR A 52 -1.81 -1.88 -9.41
C THR A 52 -1.03 -1.68 -10.71
N ILE A 53 -1.25 -0.56 -11.39
CA ILE A 53 -0.51 -0.23 -12.62
C ILE A 53 0.98 -0.14 -12.35
N ASP A 54 1.38 0.54 -11.29
CA ASP A 54 2.80 0.70 -10.94
C ASP A 54 3.47 -0.63 -10.63
N VAL A 55 2.78 -1.53 -9.92
CA VAL A 55 3.31 -2.86 -9.62
C VAL A 55 3.51 -3.65 -10.91
N ILE A 56 2.51 -3.68 -11.78
CA ILE A 56 2.59 -4.42 -13.04
C ILE A 56 3.70 -3.85 -13.93
N ASP A 57 3.78 -2.54 -14.06
CA ASP A 57 4.83 -1.89 -14.87
C ASP A 57 6.23 -2.21 -14.34
N THR A 58 6.40 -2.23 -13.02
CA THR A 58 7.69 -2.54 -12.40
C THR A 58 8.08 -4.00 -12.65
N ILE A 59 7.12 -4.91 -12.53
CA ILE A 59 7.37 -6.35 -12.73
C ILE A 59 7.75 -6.64 -14.19
N TYR A 60 7.11 -5.97 -15.14
CA TYR A 60 7.40 -6.15 -16.56
C TYR A 60 8.64 -5.39 -17.04
N ASP A 61 9.21 -4.51 -16.21
CA ASP A 61 10.45 -3.82 -16.56
C ASP A 61 11.62 -4.81 -16.54
N PRO A 62 12.26 -5.10 -17.68
CA PRO A 62 13.35 -6.07 -17.73
C PRO A 62 14.57 -5.63 -16.93
N LYS A 63 14.67 -4.37 -16.57
CA LYS A 63 15.78 -3.85 -15.75
C LYS A 63 15.55 -4.02 -14.25
N ALA A 64 14.32 -4.27 -13.82
CA ALA A 64 13.98 -4.25 -12.40
C ALA A 64 14.32 -5.56 -11.68
N GLN A 65 14.14 -6.71 -12.30
CA GLN A 65 14.45 -8.05 -11.74
C GLN A 65 13.86 -8.25 -10.34
N ILE A 66 12.53 -8.09 -10.24
CA ILE A 66 11.82 -8.20 -8.97
C ILE A 66 11.55 -9.67 -8.66
N ASP A 67 11.86 -10.11 -7.43
CA ASP A 67 11.55 -11.46 -6.95
C ASP A 67 10.54 -11.47 -5.81
N THR A 68 10.33 -10.35 -5.15
CA THR A 68 9.43 -10.25 -3.99
C THR A 68 8.68 -8.92 -4.03
N LEU A 69 7.38 -9.00 -3.83
CA LEU A 69 6.51 -7.83 -3.65
C LEU A 69 6.10 -7.76 -2.18
N VAL A 70 6.33 -6.62 -1.54
CA VAL A 70 5.86 -6.36 -0.18
C VAL A 70 4.76 -5.31 -0.25
N LEU A 71 3.58 -5.65 0.24
CA LEU A 71 2.40 -4.77 0.24
C LEU A 71 1.96 -4.50 1.67
N LEU A 72 1.82 -3.24 2.02
CA LEU A 72 1.28 -2.81 3.31
C LEU A 72 -0.14 -2.31 3.08
N SER A 73 -1.12 -3.19 3.27
CA SER A 73 -2.54 -2.87 3.05
C SER A 73 -3.41 -3.97 3.64
N GLY A 74 -4.64 -3.63 3.99
CA GLY A 74 -5.67 -4.61 4.37
C GLY A 74 -6.78 -4.72 3.32
N ASP A 75 -6.65 -4.03 2.20
CA ASP A 75 -7.72 -3.94 1.19
C ASP A 75 -7.79 -5.21 0.35
N GLY A 76 -8.95 -5.87 0.40
CA GLY A 76 -9.20 -7.09 -0.35
C GLY A 76 -9.20 -6.90 -1.87
N ASP A 77 -9.35 -5.68 -2.35
CA ASP A 77 -9.35 -5.40 -3.79
C ASP A 77 -7.98 -5.71 -4.44
N PHE A 78 -6.93 -5.87 -3.64
CA PHE A 78 -5.61 -6.26 -4.15
C PHE A 78 -5.42 -7.77 -4.26
N ASP A 79 -6.41 -8.59 -3.93
CA ASP A 79 -6.28 -10.05 -3.96
C ASP A 79 -5.95 -10.57 -5.37
N LEU A 80 -6.59 -10.03 -6.40
CA LEU A 80 -6.32 -10.41 -7.80
C LEU A 80 -4.91 -10.01 -8.23
N LEU A 81 -4.43 -8.86 -7.77
CA LEU A 81 -3.06 -8.44 -8.05
C LEU A 81 -2.05 -9.43 -7.48
N LEU A 82 -2.24 -9.85 -6.22
CA LEU A 82 -1.34 -10.82 -5.59
C LEU A 82 -1.37 -12.17 -6.29
N GLN A 83 -2.55 -12.64 -6.69
CA GLN A 83 -2.68 -13.89 -7.42
C GLN A 83 -1.97 -13.83 -8.77
N ARG A 84 -2.14 -12.74 -9.51
CA ARG A 84 -1.49 -12.54 -10.80
C ARG A 84 0.04 -12.55 -10.66
N VAL A 85 0.55 -11.81 -9.69
CA VAL A 85 1.97 -11.64 -9.46
C VAL A 85 2.63 -12.97 -9.04
N SER A 86 2.00 -13.71 -8.12
CA SER A 86 2.59 -14.96 -7.62
C SER A 86 2.48 -16.10 -8.62
N ARG A 87 1.35 -16.20 -9.32
CA ARG A 87 1.09 -17.30 -10.25
C ARG A 87 1.78 -17.11 -11.59
N ASP A 88 1.59 -15.95 -12.21
CA ASP A 88 2.05 -15.72 -13.59
C ASP A 88 3.51 -15.28 -13.64
N HIS A 89 3.99 -14.62 -12.61
CA HIS A 89 5.37 -14.10 -12.58
C HIS A 89 6.26 -14.76 -11.54
N LYS A 90 5.72 -15.69 -10.76
CA LYS A 90 6.44 -16.46 -9.73
C LYS A 90 7.14 -15.56 -8.71
N ILE A 91 6.51 -14.44 -8.39
CA ILE A 91 7.01 -13.48 -7.42
C ILE A 91 6.41 -13.81 -6.06
N LYS A 92 7.26 -13.87 -5.04
CA LYS A 92 6.79 -14.04 -3.66
C LYS A 92 6.05 -12.78 -3.22
N THR A 93 4.89 -12.94 -2.60
CA THR A 93 4.10 -11.81 -2.09
C THR A 93 4.04 -11.87 -0.57
N ILE A 94 4.41 -10.75 0.06
CA ILE A 94 4.35 -10.60 1.51
C ILE A 94 3.43 -9.42 1.79
N VAL A 95 2.40 -9.66 2.62
CA VAL A 95 1.47 -8.60 3.02
C VAL A 95 1.65 -8.33 4.50
N TYR A 96 1.83 -7.05 4.84
CA TYR A 96 1.78 -6.56 6.20
C TYR A 96 0.45 -5.84 6.42
N GLY A 97 -0.26 -6.17 7.47
CA GLY A 97 -1.51 -5.52 7.80
C GLY A 97 -1.96 -5.83 9.22
N VAL A 98 -2.94 -5.08 9.70
CA VAL A 98 -3.60 -5.40 10.97
C VAL A 98 -4.61 -6.50 10.68
N GLU A 99 -4.47 -7.67 11.32
CA GLU A 99 -5.27 -8.85 10.99
C GLU A 99 -6.77 -8.57 11.07
N ALA A 100 -7.22 -7.89 12.13
CA ALA A 100 -8.62 -7.56 12.31
C ALA A 100 -9.17 -6.58 11.28
N LEU A 101 -8.31 -5.85 10.58
CA LEU A 101 -8.67 -4.85 9.57
C LEU A 101 -8.33 -5.31 8.15
N SER A 102 -7.83 -6.53 7.99
CA SER A 102 -7.41 -7.05 6.70
C SER A 102 -8.44 -8.04 6.16
N ALA A 103 -8.78 -7.89 4.88
CA ALA A 103 -9.73 -8.77 4.22
C ALA A 103 -9.16 -10.19 4.12
N ARG A 104 -10.01 -11.20 4.38
CA ARG A 104 -9.59 -12.60 4.34
C ARG A 104 -9.08 -13.00 2.95
N SER A 105 -9.71 -12.49 1.90
CA SER A 105 -9.29 -12.76 0.52
C SER A 105 -7.86 -12.31 0.25
N LEU A 106 -7.46 -11.18 0.84
CA LEU A 106 -6.10 -10.66 0.70
C LEU A 106 -5.10 -11.56 1.44
N ILE A 107 -5.43 -11.95 2.67
CA ILE A 107 -4.57 -12.83 3.48
C ILE A 107 -4.36 -14.16 2.75
N ASP A 108 -5.42 -14.73 2.19
CA ASP A 108 -5.36 -16.01 1.50
C ASP A 108 -4.60 -15.93 0.18
N ALA A 109 -4.62 -14.78 -0.48
CA ALA A 109 -3.92 -14.58 -1.76
C ALA A 109 -2.42 -14.34 -1.59
N ALA A 110 -1.97 -13.91 -0.43
CA ALA A 110 -0.55 -13.64 -0.16
C ALA A 110 0.23 -14.93 0.04
N SER A 111 1.49 -14.95 -0.42
CA SER A 111 2.40 -16.05 -0.10
C SER A 111 2.65 -16.11 1.41
N GLU A 112 2.73 -14.96 2.06
CA GLU A 112 2.92 -14.83 3.49
C GLU A 112 2.20 -13.59 3.98
N PHE A 113 1.44 -13.71 5.06
CA PHE A 113 0.83 -12.57 5.76
C PHE A 113 1.54 -12.37 7.09
N ARG A 114 2.01 -11.15 7.33
CA ARG A 114 2.70 -10.76 8.56
C ARG A 114 1.85 -9.73 9.29
N PRO A 115 1.21 -10.10 10.40
CA PRO A 115 0.37 -9.15 11.14
C PRO A 115 1.21 -8.06 11.81
N ILE A 116 0.70 -6.84 11.75
CA ILE A 116 1.25 -5.71 12.50
C ILE A 116 0.57 -5.71 13.86
N GLU A 117 1.34 -5.91 14.93
CA GLU A 117 0.82 -6.10 16.27
C GLU A 117 1.61 -5.29 17.31
N GLY A 118 0.99 -5.12 18.46
CA GLY A 118 1.64 -4.65 19.67
C GLY A 118 2.25 -3.27 19.53
N ASN A 119 3.55 -3.19 19.79
CA ASN A 119 4.28 -1.92 19.84
C ASN A 119 4.49 -1.25 18.50
N LEU A 120 4.17 -1.93 17.40
CA LEU A 120 4.24 -1.33 16.06
C LEU A 120 2.98 -0.52 15.72
N LEU A 121 1.93 -0.64 16.52
CA LEU A 121 0.70 0.12 16.33
C LEU A 121 0.75 1.41 17.14
N LEU A 122 0.23 2.49 16.55
CA LEU A 122 0.10 3.75 17.26
C LEU A 122 -0.95 3.59 18.37
N LYS A 123 -0.58 3.97 19.59
CA LYS A 123 -1.53 3.98 20.69
C LYS A 123 -2.40 5.23 20.62
N LYS A 124 -3.69 5.05 20.90
CA LYS A 124 -4.55 6.22 21.11
C LYS A 124 -4.08 6.95 22.37
N PRO A 125 -4.09 8.31 22.36
CA PRO A 125 -3.82 9.05 23.60
C PRO A 125 -4.80 8.62 24.70
N ASP A 126 -4.31 8.48 25.92
CA ASP A 126 -5.19 8.17 27.04
C ASP A 126 -6.16 9.35 27.24
N PRO A 127 -7.47 9.08 27.46
CA PRO A 127 -8.38 10.15 27.80
C PRO A 127 -8.02 10.69 29.18
N ASP A 128 -7.87 11.99 29.26
CA ASP A 128 -7.60 12.67 30.52
C ASP A 128 -8.81 12.64 31.46
#